data_636c12ae2823b586ba4c1b3064fb9e3c
#
_entry.id   636c12ae2823b586ba4c1b3064fb9e3c
#
_cell.length_a   1.000
_cell.length_b   1.000
_cell.length_c   1.000
_cell.angle_alpha   90.00
_cell.angle_beta   90.00
_cell.angle_gamma   90.00
#
_symmetry.space_group_name_H-M   'P 1'
#
loop_
_entity.id
_entity.type
_entity.pdbx_description
1 polymer ?
#
loop_
_entity_poly.entity_id
_entity_poly.type
_entity_poly.pdbx_seq_one_letter_code
_entity_poly.pdbx_strand_id
1 'polypeptide(L)'
;VRYALLCLVSLIVPLGNAGADDLVPKGGRYSLWIDPYRGEPVPYQAVVDDLAGVRVVYLGERHRLERHHALQAQIIADLAAAGRRLAVGLEQLEANRQPELDRFNAGEVDFDQLAEATDWAARWPNYEQYRPVLHAARKAGTPLVALNARAETIRQVARGGGVAQLPRELRERLPRDMTLDDEPYERLLGIYMRVHMAATPERLRPMIEAQIARDEHMAHALAQFLQSPEGTDRMAVVICGVGHVSYGLGMPARVRRRLDDPSDRVVVFSESGDVRLTPEERAVARPIRVTHEQLRALGRPIGDYLHITTPAQEPARE
;
A
#
# COMPACT_ATOMS: atom_id res chain seq x y z
N VAL A 1 46.18 28.93 36.63
CA VAL A 1 45.17 27.92 36.26
C VAL A 1 43.82 28.63 36.25
N ARG A 2 43.34 28.98 35.05
CA ARG A 2 42.06 29.65 34.82
C ARG A 2 41.08 28.60 34.28
N TYR A 3 40.03 28.32 35.05
CA TYR A 3 38.90 27.50 34.59
C TYR A 3 37.95 28.37 33.78
N ALA A 4 37.76 28.02 32.50
CA ALA A 4 36.74 28.60 31.66
C ALA A 4 35.45 27.79 31.88
N LEU A 5 34.42 28.44 32.40
CA LEU A 5 33.07 27.91 32.57
C LEU A 5 32.33 27.99 31.22
N LEU A 6 32.13 26.84 30.58
CA LEU A 6 31.27 26.76 29.37
C LEU A 6 29.81 26.74 29.85
N CYS A 7 29.11 27.86 29.64
CA CYS A 7 27.64 27.89 29.77
C CYS A 7 27.03 27.18 28.56
N LEU A 8 26.49 25.99 28.80
CA LEU A 8 25.56 25.35 27.84
C LEU A 8 24.23 26.13 27.89
N VAL A 9 23.97 26.91 26.86
CA VAL A 9 22.65 27.50 26.63
C VAL A 9 21.81 26.40 26.00
N SER A 10 20.94 25.76 26.79
CA SER A 10 19.90 24.87 26.29
C SER A 10 18.86 25.72 25.55
N LEU A 11 18.89 25.66 24.21
CA LEU A 11 17.79 26.15 23.40
C LEU A 11 16.58 25.23 23.64
N ILE A 12 15.69 25.66 24.53
CA ILE A 12 14.34 25.10 24.61
C ILE A 12 13.60 25.65 23.38
N VAL A 13 13.54 24.85 22.32
CA VAL A 13 12.59 25.09 21.22
C VAL A 13 11.21 24.80 21.83
N PRO A 14 10.29 25.76 21.87
CA PRO A 14 8.93 25.46 22.30
C PRO A 14 8.35 24.49 21.26
N LEU A 15 8.10 23.25 21.66
CA LEU A 15 7.17 22.37 20.96
C LEU A 15 5.84 23.11 20.91
N GLY A 16 5.50 23.67 19.76
CA GLY A 16 4.20 24.27 19.52
C GLY A 16 3.15 23.22 19.92
N ASN A 17 2.35 23.54 20.92
CA ASN A 17 1.13 22.81 21.18
C ASN A 17 0.29 22.86 19.92
N ALA A 18 0.31 21.79 19.12
CA ALA A 18 -0.76 21.53 18.19
C ALA A 18 -2.02 21.46 19.05
N GLY A 19 -2.85 22.47 18.96
CA GLY A 19 -4.03 22.61 19.80
C GLY A 19 -4.91 21.39 19.59
N ALA A 20 -5.52 20.91 20.66
CA ALA A 20 -6.52 19.84 20.60
C ALA A 20 -7.65 20.14 19.60
N ASP A 21 -7.82 21.38 19.19
CA ASP A 21 -8.79 21.84 18.20
C ASP A 21 -8.48 21.42 16.75
N ASP A 22 -7.21 21.13 16.42
CA ASP A 22 -6.83 20.59 15.10
C ASP A 22 -7.16 19.10 14.95
N LEU A 23 -7.53 18.44 16.04
CA LEU A 23 -7.91 17.01 16.07
C LEU A 23 -9.41 16.80 15.86
N VAL A 24 -10.23 17.86 15.78
CA VAL A 24 -11.69 17.76 15.60
C VAL A 24 -12.06 18.07 14.16
N PRO A 25 -12.36 17.07 13.32
CA PRO A 25 -12.77 17.29 11.95
C PRO A 25 -14.17 17.91 11.88
N LYS A 26 -14.35 18.81 10.95
CA LYS A 26 -15.68 19.26 10.53
C LYS A 26 -16.46 18.05 9.99
N GLY A 27 -17.47 17.59 10.73
CA GLY A 27 -18.33 16.49 10.31
C GLY A 27 -18.27 15.19 11.14
N GLY A 28 -17.74 15.21 12.36
CA GLY A 28 -17.85 14.08 13.30
C GLY A 28 -16.99 12.84 12.95
N ARG A 29 -16.04 12.97 12.04
CA ARG A 29 -15.02 11.95 11.76
C ARG A 29 -13.70 12.42 12.30
N TYR A 30 -13.01 11.54 13.03
CA TYR A 30 -11.63 11.79 13.46
C TYR A 30 -10.68 11.19 12.45
N SER A 31 -9.63 11.95 12.12
CA SER A 31 -8.51 11.51 11.29
C SER A 31 -7.25 11.62 12.13
N LEU A 32 -6.59 10.50 12.38
CA LEU A 32 -5.43 10.45 13.25
C LEU A 32 -4.26 9.78 12.52
N TRP A 33 -3.13 10.44 12.49
CA TRP A 33 -1.87 9.88 12.05
C TRP A 33 -1.04 9.47 13.27
N ILE A 34 -0.47 8.28 13.23
CA ILE A 34 0.33 7.70 14.30
C ILE A 34 1.67 7.26 13.73
N ASP A 35 2.75 7.59 14.44
CA ASP A 35 4.05 6.94 14.29
C ASP A 35 4.07 5.68 15.17
N PRO A 36 3.97 4.46 14.60
CA PRO A 36 3.90 3.24 15.39
C PRO A 36 5.22 2.88 16.09
N TYR A 37 6.36 3.45 15.66
CA TYR A 37 7.66 3.24 16.31
C TYR A 37 7.74 4.00 17.64
N ARG A 38 7.10 5.19 17.69
CA ARG A 38 7.03 6.02 18.91
C ARG A 38 5.76 5.78 19.70
N GLY A 39 4.69 5.26 19.04
CA GLY A 39 3.37 5.13 19.63
C GLY A 39 2.68 6.48 19.86
N GLU A 40 3.02 7.49 19.08
CA GLU A 40 2.57 8.88 19.24
C GLU A 40 1.81 9.39 18.02
N PRO A 41 0.81 10.26 18.22
CA PRO A 41 0.20 11.01 17.13
C PRO A 41 1.21 11.94 16.46
N VAL A 42 1.13 12.07 15.14
CA VAL A 42 1.97 12.97 14.35
C VAL A 42 1.11 13.89 13.49
N PRO A 43 1.50 15.16 13.30
CA PRO A 43 0.83 16.05 12.35
C PRO A 43 0.96 15.53 10.92
N TYR A 44 -0.09 15.65 10.12
CA TYR A 44 -0.07 15.21 8.72
C TYR A 44 1.07 15.85 7.91
N GLN A 45 1.36 17.13 8.12
CA GLN A 45 2.46 17.80 7.43
C GLN A 45 3.81 17.14 7.70
N ALA A 46 4.07 16.71 8.94
CA ALA A 46 5.31 16.01 9.28
C ALA A 46 5.39 14.63 8.57
N VAL A 47 4.25 13.97 8.35
CA VAL A 47 4.19 12.74 7.54
C VAL A 47 4.56 13.06 6.09
N VAL A 48 3.96 14.08 5.47
CA VAL A 48 4.27 14.48 4.09
C VAL A 48 5.73 14.85 3.92
N ASP A 49 6.30 15.61 4.87
CA ASP A 49 7.71 16.02 4.84
C ASP A 49 8.67 14.83 4.87
N ASP A 50 8.39 13.81 5.72
CA ASP A 50 9.18 12.58 5.76
C ASP A 50 8.98 11.73 4.49
N LEU A 51 7.73 11.58 4.02
CA LEU A 51 7.45 10.87 2.79
C LEU A 51 8.17 11.50 1.58
N ALA A 52 8.25 12.84 1.54
CA ALA A 52 8.97 13.54 0.49
C ALA A 52 10.48 13.24 0.47
N GLY A 53 11.05 12.71 1.54
CA GLY A 53 12.48 12.38 1.66
C GLY A 53 12.88 11.02 1.10
N VAL A 54 11.93 10.15 0.71
CA VAL A 54 12.23 8.76 0.33
C VAL A 54 12.04 8.49 -1.17
N ARG A 55 12.53 7.34 -1.62
CA ARG A 55 12.44 6.91 -3.03
C ARG A 55 11.12 6.23 -3.36
N VAL A 56 10.55 5.47 -2.42
CA VAL A 56 9.32 4.73 -2.62
C VAL A 56 8.38 4.90 -1.42
N VAL A 57 7.13 5.23 -1.68
CA VAL A 57 6.07 5.27 -0.68
C VAL A 57 5.00 4.24 -1.05
N TYR A 58 4.64 3.40 -0.11
CA TYR A 58 3.56 2.42 -0.26
C TYR A 58 2.35 2.89 0.53
N LEU A 59 1.21 3.02 -0.13
CA LEU A 59 -0.07 3.44 0.46
C LEU A 59 -1.00 2.23 0.54
N GLY A 60 -0.91 1.52 1.66
CA GLY A 60 -1.64 0.28 1.92
C GLY A 60 -3.11 0.52 2.28
N GLU A 61 -4.02 0.09 1.44
CA GLU A 61 -5.45 0.37 1.52
C GLU A 61 -6.30 -0.86 1.86
N ARG A 62 -7.56 -0.59 2.21
CA ARG A 62 -8.68 -1.52 2.04
C ARG A 62 -9.42 -1.12 0.78
N HIS A 63 -9.36 -1.94 -0.26
CA HIS A 63 -9.80 -1.64 -1.62
C HIS A 63 -11.20 -1.01 -1.76
N ARG A 64 -12.12 -1.29 -0.85
CA ARG A 64 -13.53 -0.83 -0.95
C ARG A 64 -13.83 0.45 -0.16
N LEU A 65 -12.82 1.12 0.37
CA LEU A 65 -13.00 2.29 1.21
C LEU A 65 -12.62 3.56 0.44
N GLU A 66 -13.61 4.26 -0.10
CA GLU A 66 -13.43 5.48 -0.90
C GLU A 66 -12.57 6.55 -0.23
N ARG A 67 -12.68 6.66 1.11
CA ARG A 67 -11.86 7.61 1.87
C ARG A 67 -10.37 7.30 1.82
N HIS A 68 -9.98 6.02 1.65
CA HIS A 68 -8.57 5.66 1.43
C HIS A 68 -8.10 6.22 0.10
N HIS A 69 -8.90 6.10 -0.96
CA HIS A 69 -8.54 6.62 -2.29
C HIS A 69 -8.52 8.14 -2.34
N ALA A 70 -9.42 8.81 -1.61
CA ALA A 70 -9.38 10.26 -1.45
C ALA A 70 -8.09 10.73 -0.75
N LEU A 71 -7.66 10.02 0.31
CA LEU A 71 -6.42 10.33 1.02
C LEU A 71 -5.18 10.02 0.18
N GLN A 72 -5.19 8.94 -0.59
CA GLN A 72 -4.13 8.63 -1.56
C GLN A 72 -3.98 9.74 -2.60
N ALA A 73 -5.10 10.22 -3.15
CA ALA A 73 -5.11 11.33 -4.10
C ALA A 73 -4.55 12.62 -3.47
N GLN A 74 -4.88 12.89 -2.21
CA GLN A 74 -4.34 14.03 -1.48
C GLN A 74 -2.83 13.90 -1.27
N ILE A 75 -2.34 12.75 -0.81
CA ILE A 75 -0.89 12.52 -0.61
C ILE A 75 -0.12 12.69 -1.92
N ILE A 76 -0.64 12.18 -3.04
CA ILE A 76 -0.05 12.39 -4.38
C ILE A 76 0.05 13.88 -4.71
N ALA A 77 -1.03 14.64 -4.48
CA ALA A 77 -1.07 16.07 -4.76
C ALA A 77 -0.08 16.84 -3.86
N ASP A 78 -0.01 16.51 -2.58
CA ASP A 78 0.85 17.19 -1.60
C ASP A 78 2.34 16.90 -1.87
N LEU A 79 2.70 15.66 -2.20
CA LEU A 79 4.06 15.30 -2.60
C LEU A 79 4.47 15.99 -3.92
N ALA A 80 3.57 16.10 -4.88
CA ALA A 80 3.81 16.86 -6.10
C ALA A 80 3.99 18.36 -5.82
N ALA A 81 3.16 18.93 -4.93
CA ALA A 81 3.26 20.32 -4.49
C ALA A 81 4.57 20.60 -3.71
N ALA A 82 5.11 19.59 -3.01
CA ALA A 82 6.43 19.63 -2.39
C ALA A 82 7.58 19.51 -3.40
N GLY A 83 7.29 19.56 -4.71
CA GLY A 83 8.28 19.56 -5.79
C GLY A 83 8.84 18.18 -6.14
N ARG A 84 8.24 17.09 -5.66
CA ARG A 84 8.69 15.73 -6.00
C ARG A 84 8.24 15.34 -7.40
N ARG A 85 9.15 14.80 -8.20
CA ARG A 85 8.82 14.14 -9.48
C ARG A 85 8.31 12.74 -9.17
N LEU A 86 7.02 12.52 -9.36
CA LEU A 86 6.35 11.28 -8.96
C LEU A 86 6.16 10.32 -10.14
N ALA A 87 5.98 9.04 -9.79
CA ALA A 87 5.30 8.01 -10.57
C ALA A 87 4.31 7.29 -9.64
N VAL A 88 3.11 6.96 -10.12
CA VAL A 88 2.11 6.24 -9.32
C VAL A 88 1.96 4.82 -9.83
N GLY A 89 2.33 3.85 -9.01
CA GLY A 89 2.17 2.43 -9.30
C GLY A 89 0.81 1.91 -8.83
N LEU A 90 0.12 1.18 -9.68
CA LEU A 90 -1.25 0.69 -9.44
C LEU A 90 -1.28 -0.84 -9.40
N GLU A 91 -1.64 -1.44 -8.26
CA GLU A 91 -2.00 -2.86 -8.16
C GLU A 91 -3.26 -3.17 -8.98
N GLN A 92 -4.16 -2.19 -9.12
CA GLN A 92 -5.48 -2.35 -9.70
C GLN A 92 -5.47 -2.61 -11.21
N LEU A 93 -4.32 -2.44 -11.87
CA LEU A 93 -4.13 -2.70 -13.29
C LEU A 93 -3.02 -3.73 -13.53
N GLU A 94 -3.31 -4.69 -14.41
CA GLU A 94 -2.33 -5.68 -14.83
C GLU A 94 -1.27 -5.06 -15.76
N ALA A 95 0.00 -5.39 -15.55
CA ALA A 95 1.13 -4.79 -16.28
C ALA A 95 1.02 -4.88 -17.82
N ASN A 96 0.34 -5.89 -18.33
CA ASN A 96 0.08 -5.99 -19.78
C ASN A 96 -0.95 -4.96 -20.30
N ARG A 97 -1.54 -4.16 -19.41
CA ARG A 97 -2.42 -3.02 -19.74
C ARG A 97 -1.68 -1.68 -19.72
N GLN A 98 -0.36 -1.72 -19.61
CA GLN A 98 0.44 -0.49 -19.65
C GLN A 98 0.22 0.31 -20.93
N PRO A 99 0.10 -0.29 -22.15
CA PRO A 99 -0.14 0.51 -23.36
C PRO A 99 -1.42 1.34 -23.32
N GLU A 100 -2.51 0.80 -22.77
CA GLU A 100 -3.77 1.54 -22.59
C GLU A 100 -3.60 2.65 -21.53
N LEU A 101 -2.83 2.37 -20.46
CA LEU A 101 -2.53 3.33 -19.42
C LEU A 101 -1.60 4.46 -19.92
N ASP A 102 -0.69 4.17 -20.86
CA ASP A 102 0.17 5.17 -21.49
C ASP A 102 -0.64 6.18 -22.31
N ARG A 103 -1.68 5.74 -23.00
CA ARG A 103 -2.61 6.64 -23.68
C ARG A 103 -3.35 7.56 -22.70
N PHE A 104 -3.69 7.04 -21.52
CA PHE A 104 -4.24 7.86 -20.44
C PHE A 104 -3.17 8.85 -19.91
N ASN A 105 -1.93 8.42 -19.68
CA ASN A 105 -0.83 9.28 -19.26
C ASN A 105 -0.58 10.41 -20.28
N ALA A 106 -0.67 10.12 -21.56
CA ALA A 106 -0.53 11.09 -22.66
C ALA A 106 -1.74 12.05 -22.79
N GLY A 107 -2.84 11.79 -22.08
CA GLY A 107 -4.07 12.58 -22.18
C GLY A 107 -4.92 12.27 -23.43
N GLU A 108 -4.61 11.20 -24.15
CA GLU A 108 -5.33 10.79 -25.37
C GLU A 108 -6.71 10.18 -25.07
N VAL A 109 -6.86 9.60 -23.87
CA VAL A 109 -8.11 9.01 -23.39
C VAL A 109 -8.43 9.52 -22.00
N ASP A 110 -9.70 9.54 -21.65
CA ASP A 110 -10.18 9.85 -20.32
C ASP A 110 -10.26 8.59 -19.44
N PHE A 111 -10.77 8.74 -18.21
CA PHE A 111 -10.88 7.64 -17.26
C PHE A 111 -11.86 6.55 -17.73
N ASP A 112 -12.99 6.95 -18.32
CA ASP A 112 -14.03 6.00 -18.73
C ASP A 112 -13.57 5.19 -19.96
N GLN A 113 -12.89 5.84 -20.91
CA GLN A 113 -12.26 5.20 -22.06
C GLN A 113 -11.13 4.24 -21.64
N LEU A 114 -10.32 4.61 -20.62
CA LEU A 114 -9.32 3.71 -20.05
C LEU A 114 -10.00 2.49 -19.42
N ALA A 115 -11.04 2.70 -18.62
CA ALA A 115 -11.75 1.62 -17.94
C ALA A 115 -12.37 0.62 -18.94
N GLU A 116 -12.95 1.12 -20.02
CA GLU A 116 -13.47 0.29 -21.11
C GLU A 116 -12.35 -0.49 -21.82
N ALA A 117 -11.27 0.19 -22.23
CA ALA A 117 -10.16 -0.43 -22.96
C ALA A 117 -9.44 -1.53 -22.15
N THR A 118 -9.43 -1.42 -20.84
CA THR A 118 -8.79 -2.39 -19.94
C THR A 118 -9.74 -3.45 -19.39
N ASP A 119 -11.04 -3.37 -19.69
CA ASP A 119 -12.09 -4.19 -19.06
C ASP A 119 -12.01 -4.11 -17.52
N TRP A 120 -11.78 -2.90 -17.01
CA TRP A 120 -11.45 -2.70 -15.59
C TRP A 120 -12.60 -3.08 -14.66
N ALA A 121 -13.83 -2.74 -15.03
CA ALA A 121 -15.03 -3.06 -14.25
C ALA A 121 -15.18 -4.57 -13.96
N ALA A 122 -14.91 -5.42 -14.94
CA ALA A 122 -14.99 -6.87 -14.80
C ALA A 122 -13.84 -7.44 -13.93
N ARG A 123 -12.69 -6.76 -13.90
CA ARG A 123 -11.50 -7.18 -13.16
C ARG A 123 -11.45 -6.60 -11.76
N TRP A 124 -11.97 -5.39 -11.58
CA TRP A 124 -11.95 -4.62 -10.34
C TRP A 124 -13.30 -3.91 -10.12
N PRO A 125 -14.27 -4.53 -9.45
CA PRO A 125 -15.65 -4.01 -9.39
C PRO A 125 -15.83 -2.61 -8.81
N ASN A 126 -14.89 -2.16 -7.97
CA ASN A 126 -14.89 -0.82 -7.40
C ASN A 126 -13.90 0.14 -8.09
N TYR A 127 -13.57 -0.10 -9.35
CA TYR A 127 -12.59 0.69 -10.12
C TYR A 127 -12.88 2.19 -10.14
N GLU A 128 -14.13 2.59 -10.14
CA GLU A 128 -14.52 4.01 -10.14
C GLU A 128 -14.02 4.78 -8.92
N GLN A 129 -13.85 4.10 -7.79
CA GLN A 129 -13.35 4.71 -6.56
C GLN A 129 -11.89 5.17 -6.71
N TYR A 130 -11.15 4.71 -7.72
CA TYR A 130 -9.77 5.15 -8.01
C TYR A 130 -9.69 6.38 -8.91
N ARG A 131 -10.83 6.88 -9.42
CA ARG A 131 -10.87 8.10 -10.24
C ARG A 131 -10.15 9.29 -9.61
N PRO A 132 -10.30 9.59 -8.29
CA PRO A 132 -9.56 10.67 -7.65
C PRO A 132 -8.03 10.48 -7.71
N VAL A 133 -7.54 9.26 -7.56
CA VAL A 133 -6.11 8.91 -7.62
C VAL A 133 -5.55 9.19 -9.02
N LEU A 134 -6.24 8.71 -10.06
CA LEU A 134 -5.81 8.91 -11.45
C LEU A 134 -5.86 10.40 -11.85
N HIS A 135 -6.89 11.12 -11.39
CA HIS A 135 -7.00 12.56 -11.65
C HIS A 135 -5.90 13.37 -10.92
N ALA A 136 -5.56 13.01 -9.67
CA ALA A 136 -4.47 13.66 -8.94
C ALA A 136 -3.12 13.44 -9.66
N ALA A 137 -2.85 12.21 -10.09
CA ALA A 137 -1.65 11.89 -10.87
C ALA A 137 -1.58 12.68 -12.19
N ARG A 138 -2.68 12.68 -12.97
CA ARG A 138 -2.75 13.45 -14.24
C ARG A 138 -2.55 14.94 -14.01
N LYS A 139 -3.21 15.53 -13.01
CA LYS A 139 -3.07 16.96 -12.67
C LYS A 139 -1.62 17.32 -12.30
N ALA A 140 -0.91 16.40 -11.67
CA ALA A 140 0.49 16.57 -11.29
C ALA A 140 1.49 16.22 -12.43
N GLY A 141 1.03 15.85 -13.63
CA GLY A 141 1.89 15.40 -14.71
C GLY A 141 2.70 14.13 -14.36
N THR A 142 2.11 13.29 -13.53
CA THR A 142 2.72 12.09 -12.96
C THR A 142 2.31 10.86 -13.76
N PRO A 143 3.24 10.07 -14.33
CA PRO A 143 2.90 8.84 -15.03
C PRO A 143 2.34 7.79 -14.05
N LEU A 144 1.35 7.06 -14.56
CA LEU A 144 0.78 5.89 -13.89
C LEU A 144 1.46 4.63 -14.46
N VAL A 145 1.73 3.67 -13.58
CA VAL A 145 2.40 2.40 -13.90
C VAL A 145 1.52 1.24 -13.45
N ALA A 146 1.15 0.37 -14.38
CA ALA A 146 0.39 -0.84 -14.10
C ALA A 146 1.32 -1.92 -13.55
N LEU A 147 1.02 -2.45 -12.37
CA LEU A 147 1.95 -3.32 -11.64
C LEU A 147 1.54 -4.79 -11.61
N ASN A 148 0.22 -5.08 -11.61
CA ASN A 148 -0.25 -6.41 -11.25
C ASN A 148 0.09 -7.47 -12.28
N ALA A 149 0.30 -8.69 -11.79
CA ALA A 149 0.38 -9.87 -12.63
C ALA A 149 -0.99 -10.19 -13.25
N ARG A 150 -1.00 -10.88 -14.38
CA ARG A 150 -2.25 -11.35 -14.98
C ARG A 150 -3.01 -12.25 -14.01
N ALA A 151 -4.26 -11.93 -13.78
CA ALA A 151 -5.12 -12.66 -12.84
C ALA A 151 -5.23 -14.15 -13.17
N GLU A 152 -5.23 -14.52 -14.48
CA GLU A 152 -5.26 -15.91 -14.91
C GLU A 152 -4.01 -16.68 -14.46
N THR A 153 -2.82 -16.07 -14.57
CA THR A 153 -1.56 -16.69 -14.13
C THR A 153 -1.57 -16.92 -12.63
N ILE A 154 -1.97 -15.91 -11.84
CA ILE A 154 -2.02 -16.01 -10.39
C ILE A 154 -3.08 -17.03 -9.93
N ARG A 155 -4.26 -17.07 -10.58
CA ARG A 155 -5.26 -18.11 -10.31
C ARG A 155 -4.75 -19.51 -10.58
N GLN A 156 -3.95 -19.69 -11.66
CA GLN A 156 -3.37 -20.99 -11.98
C GLN A 156 -2.30 -21.39 -10.94
N VAL A 157 -1.49 -20.47 -10.43
CA VAL A 157 -0.59 -20.76 -9.29
C VAL A 157 -1.39 -21.28 -8.09
N ALA A 158 -2.45 -20.54 -7.70
CA ALA A 158 -3.23 -20.88 -6.51
C ALA A 158 -3.98 -22.21 -6.62
N ARG A 159 -4.47 -22.57 -7.83
CA ARG A 159 -5.30 -23.77 -8.06
C ARG A 159 -4.50 -24.95 -8.59
N GLY A 160 -3.38 -24.68 -9.26
CA GLY A 160 -2.57 -25.69 -9.96
C GLY A 160 -1.46 -26.32 -9.11
N GLY A 161 -1.39 -25.99 -7.82
CA GLY A 161 -0.37 -26.60 -6.93
C GLY A 161 0.92 -25.80 -6.79
N GLY A 162 0.91 -24.50 -7.13
CA GLY A 162 2.05 -23.61 -6.96
C GLY A 162 2.77 -23.25 -8.27
N VAL A 163 3.78 -22.40 -8.15
CA VAL A 163 4.54 -21.87 -9.30
C VAL A 163 5.28 -22.96 -10.07
N ALA A 164 5.78 -23.99 -9.38
CA ALA A 164 6.50 -25.09 -10.01
C ALA A 164 5.63 -25.92 -10.96
N GLN A 165 4.32 -25.92 -10.75
CA GLN A 165 3.34 -26.68 -11.55
C GLN A 165 2.76 -25.86 -12.72
N LEU A 166 3.18 -24.60 -12.89
CA LEU A 166 2.70 -23.78 -14.00
C LEU A 166 3.17 -24.33 -15.35
N PRO A 167 2.29 -24.36 -16.36
CA PRO A 167 2.70 -24.49 -17.76
C PRO A 167 3.78 -23.46 -18.11
N ARG A 168 4.73 -23.85 -18.96
CA ARG A 168 5.86 -22.99 -19.35
C ARG A 168 5.41 -21.59 -19.79
N GLU A 169 4.39 -21.51 -20.64
CA GLU A 169 3.86 -20.25 -21.16
C GLU A 169 3.36 -19.30 -20.07
N LEU A 170 2.77 -19.83 -19.01
CA LEU A 170 2.33 -19.03 -17.86
C LEU A 170 3.50 -18.69 -16.94
N ARG A 171 4.47 -19.62 -16.79
CA ARG A 171 5.66 -19.39 -15.99
C ARG A 171 6.53 -18.27 -16.57
N GLU A 172 6.62 -18.16 -17.90
CA GLU A 172 7.36 -17.11 -18.61
C GLU A 172 6.73 -15.71 -18.43
N ARG A 173 5.48 -15.61 -17.93
CA ARG A 173 4.82 -14.34 -17.58
C ARG A 173 5.19 -13.82 -16.19
N LEU A 174 5.89 -14.60 -15.41
CA LEU A 174 6.36 -14.23 -14.08
C LEU A 174 7.86 -13.93 -14.12
N PRO A 175 8.36 -13.07 -13.22
CA PRO A 175 9.79 -12.80 -13.11
C PRO A 175 10.59 -14.10 -12.87
N ARG A 176 11.78 -14.17 -13.44
CA ARG A 176 12.66 -15.35 -13.26
C ARG A 176 13.37 -15.35 -11.90
N ASP A 177 13.56 -14.16 -11.34
CA ASP A 177 14.30 -13.88 -10.11
C ASP A 177 13.44 -13.88 -8.84
N MET A 178 12.28 -14.58 -8.87
CA MET A 178 11.38 -14.66 -7.72
C MET A 178 12.01 -15.46 -6.57
N THR A 179 11.83 -14.97 -5.35
CA THR A 179 12.10 -15.69 -4.10
C THR A 179 10.78 -16.16 -3.52
N LEU A 180 10.50 -17.45 -3.61
CA LEU A 180 9.27 -18.06 -3.11
C LEU A 180 9.36 -18.51 -1.66
N ASP A 181 10.57 -18.78 -1.18
CA ASP A 181 10.83 -19.17 0.22
C ASP A 181 11.15 -17.92 1.03
N ASP A 182 10.13 -17.45 1.77
CA ASP A 182 10.17 -16.24 2.60
C ASP A 182 9.41 -16.52 3.90
N GLU A 183 10.07 -17.20 4.84
CA GLU A 183 9.45 -17.69 6.07
C GLU A 183 8.69 -16.60 6.85
N PRO A 184 9.22 -15.38 7.07
CA PRO A 184 8.48 -14.32 7.76
C PRO A 184 7.19 -13.93 7.04
N TYR A 185 7.26 -13.80 5.71
CA TYR A 185 6.09 -13.43 4.92
C TYR A 185 5.09 -14.59 4.78
N GLU A 186 5.56 -15.82 4.59
CA GLU A 186 4.70 -17.01 4.58
C GLU A 186 3.93 -17.17 5.89
N ARG A 187 4.59 -16.91 7.03
CA ARG A 187 3.94 -16.93 8.35
C ARG A 187 2.84 -15.88 8.45
N LEU A 188 3.10 -14.67 8.01
CA LEU A 188 2.10 -13.58 7.98
C LEU A 188 0.91 -13.93 7.07
N LEU A 189 1.18 -14.37 5.85
CA LEU A 189 0.14 -14.79 4.91
C LEU A 189 -0.67 -15.98 5.45
N GLY A 190 -0.01 -16.93 6.09
CA GLY A 190 -0.66 -18.07 6.75
C GLY A 190 -1.62 -17.63 7.87
N ILE A 191 -1.29 -16.56 8.60
CA ILE A 191 -2.20 -15.94 9.58
C ILE A 191 -3.39 -15.32 8.84
N TYR A 192 -3.17 -14.48 7.87
CA TYR A 192 -4.23 -13.78 7.13
C TYR A 192 -5.18 -14.75 6.41
N MET A 193 -4.65 -15.77 5.76
CA MET A 193 -5.47 -16.72 5.00
C MET A 193 -6.30 -17.66 5.90
N ARG A 194 -5.75 -18.10 7.04
CA ARG A 194 -6.50 -18.92 8.01
C ARG A 194 -7.71 -18.23 8.61
N VAL A 195 -7.68 -16.90 8.62
CA VAL A 195 -8.80 -16.07 9.03
C VAL A 195 -9.98 -16.21 8.10
N HIS A 196 -9.71 -16.28 6.81
CA HIS A 196 -10.75 -16.28 5.78
C HIS A 196 -11.13 -17.69 5.32
N MET A 197 -10.36 -18.72 5.67
CA MET A 197 -10.54 -20.07 5.16
C MET A 197 -10.13 -21.14 6.16
N ALA A 198 -11.01 -22.13 6.37
CA ALA A 198 -10.64 -23.39 7.01
C ALA A 198 -9.88 -24.27 5.99
N ALA A 199 -8.63 -23.94 5.69
CA ALA A 199 -7.83 -24.67 4.71
C ALA A 199 -6.74 -25.49 5.40
N THR A 200 -6.45 -26.68 4.85
CA THR A 200 -5.30 -27.49 5.27
C THR A 200 -3.98 -26.84 4.81
N PRO A 201 -2.84 -27.12 5.46
CA PRO A 201 -1.53 -26.59 5.04
C PRO A 201 -1.23 -26.84 3.56
N GLU A 202 -1.61 -28.00 3.02
CA GLU A 202 -1.38 -28.37 1.63
C GLU A 202 -2.14 -27.46 0.64
N ARG A 203 -3.32 -26.99 1.04
CA ARG A 203 -4.13 -26.04 0.24
C ARG A 203 -3.66 -24.61 0.43
N LEU A 204 -3.07 -24.27 1.57
CA LEU A 204 -2.56 -22.92 1.84
C LEU A 204 -1.28 -22.63 1.05
N ARG A 205 -0.37 -23.59 0.90
CA ARG A 205 0.92 -23.38 0.23
C ARG A 205 0.79 -22.77 -1.17
N PRO A 206 0.00 -23.32 -2.11
CA PRO A 206 -0.17 -22.71 -3.44
C PRO A 206 -0.80 -21.32 -3.42
N MET A 207 -1.65 -21.04 -2.45
CA MET A 207 -2.26 -19.71 -2.29
C MET A 207 -1.25 -18.69 -1.76
N ILE A 208 -0.38 -19.09 -0.84
CA ILE A 208 0.74 -18.27 -0.36
C ILE A 208 1.69 -17.98 -1.51
N GLU A 209 2.07 -19.00 -2.29
CA GLU A 209 2.91 -18.81 -3.48
C GLU A 209 2.27 -17.89 -4.52
N ALA A 210 0.95 -17.95 -4.71
CA ALA A 210 0.24 -17.05 -5.60
C ALA A 210 0.33 -15.60 -5.15
N GLN A 211 0.22 -15.34 -3.84
CA GLN A 211 0.40 -14.01 -3.28
C GLN A 211 1.85 -13.53 -3.43
N ILE A 212 2.81 -14.37 -3.09
CA ILE A 212 4.23 -14.06 -3.27
C ILE A 212 4.54 -13.77 -4.74
N ALA A 213 4.08 -14.60 -5.69
CA ALA A 213 4.30 -14.40 -7.11
C ALA A 213 3.69 -13.07 -7.63
N ARG A 214 2.55 -12.67 -7.06
CA ARG A 214 1.95 -11.36 -7.36
C ARG A 214 2.84 -10.22 -6.88
N ASP A 215 3.33 -10.27 -5.62
CA ASP A 215 4.22 -9.25 -5.07
C ASP A 215 5.55 -9.18 -5.81
N GLU A 216 6.08 -10.33 -6.20
CA GLU A 216 7.29 -10.42 -7.02
C GLU A 216 7.10 -9.74 -8.38
N HIS A 217 5.94 -9.96 -9.01
CA HIS A 217 5.63 -9.35 -10.29
C HIS A 217 5.45 -7.84 -10.16
N MET A 218 4.69 -7.37 -9.15
CA MET A 218 4.49 -5.94 -8.93
C MET A 218 5.81 -5.23 -8.61
N ALA A 219 6.65 -5.83 -7.77
CA ALA A 219 7.97 -5.29 -7.45
C ALA A 219 8.90 -5.24 -8.67
N HIS A 220 8.85 -6.27 -9.53
CA HIS A 220 9.60 -6.32 -10.78
C HIS A 220 9.17 -5.21 -11.74
N ALA A 221 7.87 -5.06 -11.98
CA ALA A 221 7.32 -4.02 -12.85
C ALA A 221 7.70 -2.61 -12.33
N LEU A 222 7.59 -2.37 -11.03
CA LEU A 222 7.98 -1.10 -10.44
C LEU A 222 9.49 -0.85 -10.57
N ALA A 223 10.32 -1.84 -10.28
CA ALA A 223 11.77 -1.72 -10.37
C ALA A 223 12.23 -1.46 -11.80
N GLN A 224 11.64 -2.17 -12.79
CA GLN A 224 11.91 -1.92 -14.20
C GLN A 224 11.59 -0.47 -14.59
N PHE A 225 10.44 0.05 -14.16
CA PHE A 225 10.10 1.44 -14.43
C PHE A 225 11.10 2.41 -13.77
N LEU A 226 11.41 2.23 -12.47
CA LEU A 226 12.31 3.13 -11.74
C LEU A 226 13.76 3.09 -12.21
N GLN A 227 14.16 2.02 -12.91
CA GLN A 227 15.48 1.89 -13.55
C GLN A 227 15.47 2.37 -15.00
N SER A 228 14.32 2.67 -15.58
CA SER A 228 14.21 3.21 -16.93
C SER A 228 14.63 4.67 -16.98
N PRO A 229 14.96 5.22 -18.17
CA PRO A 229 15.25 6.65 -18.35
C PRO A 229 14.13 7.57 -17.86
N GLU A 230 12.88 7.13 -17.98
CA GLU A 230 11.72 7.89 -17.52
C GLU A 230 11.57 7.89 -15.99
N GLY A 231 11.89 6.77 -15.35
CA GLY A 231 11.66 6.54 -13.93
C GLY A 231 12.84 6.87 -13.01
N THR A 232 14.06 7.01 -13.56
CA THR A 232 15.29 7.08 -12.76
C THR A 232 15.33 8.22 -11.74
N ASP A 233 14.69 9.36 -12.05
CA ASP A 233 14.64 10.54 -11.17
C ASP A 233 13.31 10.67 -10.43
N ARG A 234 12.43 9.68 -10.53
CA ARG A 234 11.08 9.76 -9.95
C ARG A 234 11.01 9.01 -8.62
N MET A 235 10.26 9.57 -7.71
CA MET A 235 9.78 8.93 -6.51
C MET A 235 8.53 8.12 -6.84
N ALA A 236 8.47 6.87 -6.42
CA ALA A 236 7.27 6.06 -6.62
C ALA A 236 6.28 6.21 -5.45
N VAL A 237 4.99 6.34 -5.78
CA VAL A 237 3.87 6.20 -4.85
C VAL A 237 3.07 4.98 -5.29
N VAL A 238 3.05 3.93 -4.48
CA VAL A 238 2.40 2.66 -4.82
C VAL A 238 1.05 2.56 -4.13
N ILE A 239 0.00 2.36 -4.92
CA ILE A 239 -1.36 2.15 -4.44
C ILE A 239 -1.65 0.65 -4.46
N CYS A 240 -1.80 0.04 -3.29
CA CYS A 240 -2.05 -1.40 -3.19
C CYS A 240 -2.76 -1.76 -1.89
N GLY A 241 -3.30 -2.97 -1.85
CA GLY A 241 -3.91 -3.52 -0.65
C GLY A 241 -2.91 -3.68 0.49
N VAL A 242 -3.37 -3.41 1.71
CA VAL A 242 -2.55 -3.48 2.93
C VAL A 242 -1.84 -4.83 3.09
N GLY A 243 -2.42 -5.92 2.59
CA GLY A 243 -1.81 -7.26 2.64
C GLY A 243 -0.51 -7.39 1.86
N HIS A 244 -0.27 -6.53 0.87
CA HIS A 244 0.95 -6.51 0.04
C HIS A 244 2.11 -5.73 0.66
N VAL A 245 1.85 -4.92 1.70
CA VAL A 245 2.85 -3.99 2.26
C VAL A 245 3.04 -4.09 3.75
N SER A 246 2.13 -4.77 4.46
CA SER A 246 2.17 -4.91 5.92
C SER A 246 3.52 -5.42 6.41
N TYR A 247 4.03 -4.76 7.44
CA TYR A 247 5.33 -5.05 8.05
C TYR A 247 6.50 -4.91 7.08
N GLY A 248 6.31 -4.28 5.92
CA GLY A 248 7.30 -4.13 4.87
C GLY A 248 7.78 -5.45 4.26
N LEU A 249 7.01 -6.54 4.43
CA LEU A 249 7.38 -7.90 3.98
C LEU A 249 7.03 -8.13 2.51
N GLY A 250 5.81 -7.99 2.08
CA GLY A 250 5.36 -8.29 0.71
C GLY A 250 6.15 -7.56 -0.40
N MET A 251 5.48 -6.69 -1.12
CA MET A 251 6.09 -5.92 -2.21
C MET A 251 7.30 -5.06 -1.78
N PRO A 252 7.31 -4.38 -0.58
CA PRO A 252 8.45 -3.55 -0.20
C PRO A 252 9.78 -4.32 -0.11
N ALA A 253 9.79 -5.49 0.53
CA ALA A 253 11.00 -6.33 0.62
C ALA A 253 11.54 -6.72 -0.77
N ARG A 254 10.65 -6.97 -1.71
CA ARG A 254 10.97 -7.38 -3.08
C ARG A 254 11.48 -6.22 -3.94
N VAL A 255 10.97 -5.02 -3.70
CA VAL A 255 11.49 -3.79 -4.33
C VAL A 255 12.86 -3.45 -3.79
N ARG A 256 13.08 -3.52 -2.46
CA ARG A 256 14.40 -3.29 -1.84
C ARG A 256 15.46 -4.17 -2.45
N ARG A 257 15.17 -5.46 -2.64
CA ARG A 257 16.10 -6.40 -3.27
C ARG A 257 16.47 -6.04 -4.71
N ARG A 258 15.52 -5.45 -5.48
CA ARG A 258 15.72 -5.12 -6.91
C ARG A 258 16.35 -3.74 -7.14
N LEU A 259 16.24 -2.85 -6.19
CA LEU A 259 16.75 -1.47 -6.29
C LEU A 259 17.93 -1.18 -5.37
N ASP A 260 18.58 -2.21 -4.84
CA ASP A 260 19.71 -2.08 -3.91
C ASP A 260 19.38 -1.23 -2.68
N ASP A 261 18.35 -1.66 -1.96
CA ASP A 261 17.86 -1.08 -0.69
C ASP A 261 17.54 0.44 -0.75
N PRO A 262 16.61 0.84 -1.61
CA PRO A 262 16.16 2.22 -1.70
C PRO A 262 15.46 2.63 -0.39
N SER A 263 15.58 3.91 -0.02
CA SER A 263 14.77 4.45 1.07
C SER A 263 13.27 4.33 0.77
N ASP A 264 12.50 3.82 1.71
CA ASP A 264 11.07 3.66 1.54
C ASP A 264 10.27 3.94 2.81
N ARG A 265 8.96 4.12 2.64
CA ARG A 265 7.98 4.22 3.73
C ARG A 265 6.71 3.45 3.39
N VAL A 266 6.16 2.79 4.39
CA VAL A 266 4.87 2.11 4.34
C VAL A 266 3.86 2.88 5.17
N VAL A 267 2.81 3.37 4.52
CA VAL A 267 1.64 3.98 5.16
C VAL A 267 0.50 2.98 5.13
N VAL A 268 -0.07 2.68 6.28
CA VAL A 268 -1.22 1.79 6.39
C VAL A 268 -2.46 2.60 6.74
N PHE A 269 -3.49 2.49 5.90
CA PHE A 269 -4.79 3.07 6.20
C PHE A 269 -5.65 2.07 6.95
N SER A 270 -6.25 2.51 8.04
CA SER A 270 -7.10 1.71 8.90
C SER A 270 -8.35 2.47 9.31
N GLU A 271 -9.30 1.72 9.85
CA GLU A 271 -10.54 2.22 10.40
C GLU A 271 -10.61 1.85 11.88
N SER A 272 -10.94 2.79 12.73
CA SER A 272 -11.33 2.49 14.10
C SER A 272 -12.85 2.36 14.20
N GLY A 273 -13.30 1.49 15.07
CA GLY A 273 -14.73 1.21 15.27
C GLY A 273 -15.20 -0.08 14.61
N ASP A 274 -16.43 -0.43 14.85
CA ASP A 274 -17.02 -1.67 14.35
C ASP A 274 -16.96 -1.70 12.82
N VAL A 275 -16.11 -2.55 12.30
CA VAL A 275 -16.29 -3.03 10.94
C VAL A 275 -17.65 -3.72 10.96
N ARG A 276 -18.69 -3.06 10.43
CA ARG A 276 -20.02 -3.67 10.31
C ARG A 276 -19.90 -4.78 9.30
N LEU A 277 -19.66 -6.01 9.81
CA LEU A 277 -19.68 -7.21 9.00
C LEU A 277 -21.10 -7.42 8.49
N THR A 278 -21.25 -7.77 7.22
CA THR A 278 -22.52 -8.23 6.70
C THR A 278 -22.95 -9.49 7.46
N PRO A 279 -24.24 -9.88 7.45
CA PRO A 279 -24.67 -11.15 8.06
C PRO A 279 -23.88 -12.36 7.54
N GLU A 280 -23.55 -12.39 6.25
CA GLU A 280 -22.77 -13.44 5.59
C GLU A 280 -21.32 -13.44 6.08
N GLU A 281 -20.68 -12.27 6.16
CA GLU A 281 -19.33 -12.13 6.69
C GLU A 281 -19.27 -12.50 8.16
N ARG A 282 -20.29 -12.13 8.96
CA ARG A 282 -20.39 -12.46 10.37
C ARG A 282 -20.57 -13.98 10.59
N ALA A 283 -21.30 -14.66 9.71
CA ALA A 283 -21.50 -16.10 9.76
C ALA A 283 -20.21 -16.90 9.54
N VAL A 284 -19.27 -16.35 8.75
CA VAL A 284 -17.97 -17.00 8.45
C VAL A 284 -16.81 -16.40 9.24
N ALA A 285 -16.98 -15.22 9.84
CA ALA A 285 -15.96 -14.58 10.65
C ALA A 285 -15.73 -15.38 11.93
N ARG A 286 -14.56 -15.96 12.05
CA ARG A 286 -14.10 -16.57 13.30
C ARG A 286 -13.22 -15.57 14.04
N PRO A 287 -13.32 -15.45 15.37
CA PRO A 287 -12.42 -14.62 16.14
C PRO A 287 -10.98 -15.11 15.94
N ILE A 288 -10.16 -14.23 15.38
CA ILE A 288 -8.74 -14.50 15.22
C ILE A 288 -8.06 -14.12 16.51
N ARG A 289 -7.41 -15.05 17.12
CA ARG A 289 -6.50 -14.78 18.22
C ARG A 289 -5.08 -14.74 17.66
N VAL A 290 -4.70 -13.59 17.11
CA VAL A 290 -3.28 -13.30 16.85
C VAL A 290 -2.68 -12.86 18.18
N THR A 291 -1.71 -13.60 18.67
CA THR A 291 -1.04 -13.25 19.92
C THR A 291 0.03 -12.20 19.69
N HIS A 292 0.32 -11.36 20.69
CA HIS A 292 1.46 -10.44 20.65
C HIS A 292 2.78 -11.17 20.34
N GLU A 293 2.95 -12.39 20.80
CA GLU A 293 4.11 -13.21 20.52
C GLU A 293 4.27 -13.54 19.04
N GLN A 294 3.18 -13.89 18.35
CA GLN A 294 3.18 -14.12 16.91
C GLN A 294 3.55 -12.85 16.12
N LEU A 295 3.09 -11.67 16.56
CA LEU A 295 3.41 -10.40 15.93
C LEU A 295 4.82 -9.90 16.27
N ARG A 296 5.33 -10.19 17.47
CA ARG A 296 6.71 -9.83 17.87
C ARG A 296 7.76 -10.50 16.98
N ALA A 297 7.48 -11.68 16.44
CA ALA A 297 8.38 -12.36 15.52
C ALA A 297 8.63 -11.58 14.21
N LEU A 298 7.79 -10.58 13.89
CA LEU A 298 7.92 -9.76 12.69
C LEU A 298 8.96 -8.63 12.85
N GLY A 299 9.37 -8.31 14.08
CA GLY A 299 10.48 -7.41 14.39
C GLY A 299 10.31 -5.93 14.03
N ARG A 300 9.13 -5.53 13.49
CA ARG A 300 8.81 -4.16 13.07
C ARG A 300 7.30 -3.90 13.11
N PRO A 301 6.87 -2.61 13.22
CA PRO A 301 5.45 -2.24 13.14
C PRO A 301 4.82 -2.56 11.79
N ILE A 302 3.48 -2.53 11.72
CA ILE A 302 2.71 -2.82 10.51
C ILE A 302 3.05 -1.90 9.32
N GLY A 303 3.48 -0.68 9.62
CA GLY A 303 3.96 0.34 8.67
C GLY A 303 4.76 1.41 9.39
N ASP A 304 5.31 2.37 8.65
CA ASP A 304 6.02 3.52 9.20
C ASP A 304 5.05 4.57 9.71
N TYR A 305 3.87 4.65 9.08
CA TYR A 305 2.75 5.47 9.53
C TYR A 305 1.45 4.68 9.48
N LEU A 306 0.60 4.92 10.48
CA LEU A 306 -0.75 4.41 10.53
C LEU A 306 -1.72 5.60 10.49
N HIS A 307 -2.60 5.62 9.49
CA HIS A 307 -3.73 6.54 9.45
C HIS A 307 -4.99 5.84 9.93
N ILE A 308 -5.69 6.42 10.90
CA ILE A 308 -6.93 5.89 11.44
C ILE A 308 -8.04 6.89 11.19
N THR A 309 -9.11 6.44 10.52
CA THR A 309 -10.35 7.20 10.38
C THR A 309 -11.42 6.56 11.25
N THR A 310 -12.10 7.38 12.06
CA THR A 310 -13.28 6.92 12.79
C THR A 310 -14.52 7.02 11.89
N PRO A 311 -15.48 6.09 11.99
CA PRO A 311 -16.79 6.26 11.36
C PRO A 311 -17.47 7.53 11.88
N ALA A 312 -18.25 8.18 11.03
CA ALA A 312 -19.16 9.22 11.51
C ALA A 312 -20.13 8.59 12.53
N GLN A 313 -20.28 9.20 13.70
CA GLN A 313 -21.35 8.82 14.59
C GLN A 313 -22.67 9.14 13.88
N GLU A 314 -23.53 8.13 13.67
CA GLU A 314 -24.90 8.40 13.30
C GLU A 314 -25.50 9.22 14.45
N PRO A 315 -26.26 10.31 14.16
CA PRO A 315 -26.99 10.99 15.21
C PRO A 315 -27.86 9.97 15.92
N ALA A 316 -27.85 10.00 17.24
CA ALA A 316 -28.73 9.15 18.03
C ALA A 316 -30.14 9.32 17.48
N ARG A 317 -30.77 8.24 17.03
CA ARG A 317 -32.19 8.23 16.67
C ARG A 317 -32.95 8.45 17.97
N GLU A 318 -33.52 9.66 18.15
CA GLU A 318 -34.51 9.94 19.20
C GLU A 318 -35.75 9.07 19.02
#